data_07f614e2babfcd52a6da22bdf96fb26a
#
_entry.id   07f614e2babfcd52a6da22bdf96fb26a
#
_cell.length_a   1.000
_cell.length_b   1.000
_cell.length_c   1.000
_cell.angle_alpha   90.00
_cell.angle_beta   90.00
_cell.angle_gamma   90.00
#
_symmetry.space_group_name_H-M   'P 1'
#
loop_
_entity.id
_entity.type
_entity.pdbx_description
1 polymer ?
#
loop_
_entity_poly.entity_id
_entity_poly.type
_entity_poly.pdbx_seq_one_letter_code
_entity_poly.pdbx_strand_id
1 'polypeptide(L)'
;GYHDYIGDFYNRNITRANMGYTFKAADSGLAMKIDWPSSDLEMMEASVDDYINSGEPFHAYYMTFSGHYQYNWDNAMSAKNRDAVKDLPYSEPVKAYIACNLELEYALEYLTQRLEAAGIADKTCIVLTNDHYPYGLTEDEYNELAGQTLDTTFEKYRNSFICYVPGLSENIVVDEYCSTADILPTLLNLFGVDFDSRLLAGTDVLSTGIHMAVLSDKSFLTKPFRYDAGSEPVTPAHADASISDETLEAY
;
A
#
# COMPACT_ATOMS: atom_id res chain seq x y z
N GLY A 1 -11.21 -0.97 -12.98
CA GLY A 1 -10.90 -0.92 -11.55
C GLY A 1 -11.83 -1.83 -10.78
N TYR A 2 -11.34 -2.41 -9.70
CA TYR A 2 -12.03 -3.45 -8.93
C TYR A 2 -12.02 -3.10 -7.44
N HIS A 3 -13.11 -3.48 -6.76
CA HIS A 3 -13.24 -3.33 -5.31
C HIS A 3 -14.04 -4.50 -4.73
N ASP A 4 -13.54 -5.15 -3.72
CA ASP A 4 -14.15 -6.33 -3.08
C ASP A 4 -15.23 -6.00 -2.03
N TYR A 5 -15.73 -4.76 -2.02
CA TYR A 5 -16.83 -4.30 -1.18
C TYR A 5 -17.87 -3.51 -1.98
N ILE A 6 -18.62 -2.62 -1.36
CA ILE A 6 -19.72 -1.84 -1.98
C ILE A 6 -19.15 -0.75 -2.90
N GLY A 7 -19.54 -0.80 -4.18
CA GLY A 7 -18.96 0.03 -5.24
C GLY A 7 -19.32 1.50 -5.21
N ASP A 8 -20.45 1.88 -4.62
CA ASP A 8 -20.86 3.27 -4.48
C ASP A 8 -20.26 3.98 -3.24
N PHE A 9 -19.57 3.23 -2.36
CA PHE A 9 -18.88 3.78 -1.20
C PHE A 9 -17.88 4.85 -1.64
N TYR A 10 -17.98 6.06 -1.08
CA TYR A 10 -17.24 7.25 -1.50
C TYR A 10 -17.37 7.59 -3.00
N ASN A 11 -18.49 7.24 -3.65
CA ASN A 11 -18.73 7.44 -5.08
C ASN A 11 -17.64 6.85 -5.99
N ARG A 12 -17.03 5.73 -5.61
CA ARG A 12 -15.96 5.09 -6.39
C ARG A 12 -16.42 4.65 -7.77
N ASN A 13 -17.66 4.16 -7.89
CA ASN A 13 -18.30 3.83 -9.16
C ASN A 13 -18.31 4.99 -10.15
N ILE A 14 -18.53 6.22 -9.66
CA ILE A 14 -18.57 7.45 -10.48
C ILE A 14 -17.13 7.93 -10.75
N THR A 15 -16.31 8.05 -9.71
CA THR A 15 -14.96 8.61 -9.84
C THR A 15 -14.06 7.73 -10.72
N ARG A 16 -14.13 6.42 -10.58
CA ARG A 16 -13.34 5.50 -11.41
C ARG A 16 -13.81 5.50 -12.86
N ALA A 17 -15.12 5.52 -13.10
CA ALA A 17 -15.65 5.64 -14.46
C ALA A 17 -15.22 6.96 -15.13
N ASN A 18 -15.23 8.08 -14.40
CA ASN A 18 -14.75 9.37 -14.89
C ASN A 18 -13.25 9.40 -15.21
N MET A 19 -12.46 8.52 -14.57
CA MET A 19 -11.05 8.31 -14.87
C MET A 19 -10.80 7.35 -16.05
N GLY A 20 -11.87 6.86 -16.70
CA GLY A 20 -11.77 5.96 -17.85
C GLY A 20 -11.71 4.46 -17.50
N TYR A 21 -11.88 4.09 -16.23
CA TYR A 21 -11.93 2.67 -15.85
C TYR A 21 -13.30 2.06 -16.12
N THR A 22 -13.33 0.81 -16.59
CA THR A 22 -14.45 -0.10 -16.32
C THR A 22 -14.35 -0.47 -14.85
N PHE A 23 -15.37 -0.14 -14.05
CA PHE A 23 -15.37 -0.38 -12.59
C PHE A 23 -16.36 -1.46 -12.23
N LYS A 24 -15.91 -2.43 -11.42
CA LYS A 24 -16.71 -3.50 -10.85
C LYS A 24 -16.48 -3.60 -9.36
N ALA A 25 -17.50 -3.97 -8.60
CA ALA A 25 -17.41 -4.20 -7.16
C ALA A 25 -18.19 -5.45 -6.74
N ALA A 26 -18.06 -5.87 -5.49
CA ALA A 26 -18.72 -7.07 -4.98
C ALA A 26 -20.25 -7.01 -5.11
N ASP A 27 -20.83 -5.81 -4.99
CA ASP A 27 -22.27 -5.55 -5.18
C ASP A 27 -22.64 -5.20 -6.64
N SER A 28 -21.67 -5.06 -7.53
CA SER A 28 -21.87 -4.60 -8.90
C SER A 28 -20.84 -5.14 -9.90
N GLY A 29 -21.13 -6.32 -10.44
CA GLY A 29 -20.37 -6.89 -11.56
C GLY A 29 -19.26 -7.88 -11.21
N LEU A 30 -18.95 -8.12 -9.92
CA LEU A 30 -18.10 -9.21 -9.48
C LEU A 30 -18.94 -10.36 -8.91
N ALA A 31 -18.61 -11.60 -9.28
CA ALA A 31 -19.27 -12.80 -8.77
C ALA A 31 -18.53 -13.29 -7.50
N MET A 32 -18.67 -12.54 -6.40
CA MET A 32 -18.03 -12.84 -5.12
C MET A 32 -18.98 -12.61 -3.95
N LYS A 33 -18.61 -13.12 -2.76
CA LYS A 33 -19.35 -12.87 -1.52
C LYS A 33 -19.04 -11.48 -0.96
N ILE A 34 -20.05 -10.90 -0.34
CA ILE A 34 -19.90 -9.70 0.48
C ILE A 34 -19.88 -10.14 1.94
N ASP A 35 -18.68 -10.22 2.49
CA ASP A 35 -18.42 -10.53 3.89
C ASP A 35 -17.82 -9.30 4.59
N TRP A 36 -17.54 -9.39 5.89
CA TRP A 36 -16.85 -8.34 6.61
C TRP A 36 -15.55 -8.86 7.27
N PRO A 37 -14.39 -8.48 6.69
CA PRO A 37 -14.21 -7.94 5.33
C PRO A 37 -14.43 -9.01 4.25
N SER A 38 -14.56 -8.59 3.00
CA SER A 38 -14.61 -9.48 1.84
C SER A 38 -13.22 -10.00 1.46
N SER A 39 -13.18 -10.99 0.58
CA SER A 39 -11.97 -11.69 0.18
C SER A 39 -11.29 -11.04 -1.03
N ASP A 40 -10.03 -10.61 -0.87
CA ASP A 40 -9.19 -10.15 -1.98
C ASP A 40 -8.95 -11.26 -3.01
N LEU A 41 -8.81 -12.51 -2.55
CA LEU A 41 -8.66 -13.65 -3.45
C LEU A 41 -9.89 -13.84 -4.32
N GLU A 42 -11.11 -13.82 -3.74
CA GLU A 42 -12.34 -13.94 -4.54
C GLU A 42 -12.49 -12.78 -5.55
N MET A 43 -12.10 -11.56 -5.18
CA MET A 43 -12.07 -10.43 -6.10
C MET A 43 -11.11 -10.67 -7.27
N MET A 44 -9.92 -11.17 -6.99
CA MET A 44 -8.92 -11.47 -8.01
C MET A 44 -9.40 -12.58 -8.95
N GLU A 45 -9.95 -13.67 -8.37
CA GLU A 45 -10.54 -14.78 -9.13
C GLU A 45 -11.69 -14.33 -10.05
N ALA A 46 -12.53 -13.40 -9.57
CA ALA A 46 -13.69 -12.90 -10.32
C ALA A 46 -13.35 -11.86 -11.39
N SER A 47 -12.12 -11.32 -11.42
CA SER A 47 -11.80 -10.15 -12.24
C SER A 47 -10.62 -10.32 -13.19
N VAL A 48 -9.66 -11.18 -12.88
CA VAL A 48 -8.40 -11.29 -13.67
C VAL A 48 -8.65 -11.60 -15.14
N ASP A 49 -9.67 -12.38 -15.45
CA ASP A 49 -10.02 -12.75 -16.82
C ASP A 49 -10.57 -11.59 -17.67
N ASP A 50 -10.98 -10.50 -17.05
CA ASP A 50 -11.44 -9.31 -17.76
C ASP A 50 -10.35 -8.67 -18.63
N TYR A 51 -9.07 -8.86 -18.29
CA TYR A 51 -7.97 -8.14 -18.95
C TYR A 51 -6.79 -9.04 -19.35
N ILE A 52 -6.54 -10.15 -18.64
CA ILE A 52 -5.31 -10.94 -18.81
C ILE A 52 -5.15 -11.53 -20.21
N ASN A 53 -6.24 -11.81 -20.90
CA ASN A 53 -6.27 -12.42 -22.24
C ASN A 53 -6.66 -11.42 -23.34
N SER A 54 -6.69 -10.13 -23.07
CA SER A 54 -7.13 -9.11 -24.03
C SER A 54 -6.18 -8.95 -25.22
N GLY A 55 -4.90 -9.26 -25.04
CA GLY A 55 -3.84 -8.96 -26.02
C GLY A 55 -3.45 -7.50 -26.11
N GLU A 56 -4.09 -6.63 -25.33
CA GLU A 56 -3.87 -5.19 -25.29
C GLU A 56 -3.19 -4.78 -23.98
N PRO A 57 -2.44 -3.67 -23.95
CA PRO A 57 -1.94 -3.09 -22.71
C PRO A 57 -3.09 -2.75 -21.76
N PHE A 58 -2.92 -3.05 -20.47
CA PHE A 58 -3.94 -2.78 -19.46
C PHE A 58 -3.35 -2.08 -18.23
N HIS A 59 -4.21 -1.38 -17.52
CA HIS A 59 -3.99 -0.91 -16.16
C HIS A 59 -5.14 -1.41 -15.28
N ALA A 60 -4.88 -2.41 -14.45
CA ALA A 60 -5.82 -2.92 -13.47
C ALA A 60 -5.55 -2.26 -12.12
N TYR A 61 -6.56 -1.62 -11.54
CA TYR A 61 -6.49 -1.00 -10.22
C TYR A 61 -7.40 -1.78 -9.27
N TYR A 62 -6.80 -2.32 -8.23
CA TYR A 62 -7.48 -3.06 -7.17
C TYR A 62 -7.50 -2.24 -5.88
N MET A 63 -8.68 -2.15 -5.27
CA MET A 63 -8.83 -1.66 -3.91
C MET A 63 -9.23 -2.84 -3.04
N THR A 64 -8.24 -3.35 -2.32
CA THR A 64 -8.35 -4.52 -1.47
C THR A 64 -8.96 -4.18 -0.13
N PHE A 65 -9.62 -5.13 0.52
CA PHE A 65 -10.40 -4.91 1.73
C PHE A 65 -10.21 -5.98 2.81
N SER A 66 -9.60 -7.13 2.46
CA SER A 66 -9.44 -8.26 3.40
C SER A 66 -8.67 -7.90 4.65
N GLY A 67 -7.71 -6.97 4.58
CA GLY A 67 -6.93 -6.45 5.70
C GLY A 67 -7.67 -5.49 6.64
N HIS A 68 -8.99 -5.24 6.41
CA HIS A 68 -9.76 -4.29 7.22
C HIS A 68 -10.04 -4.82 8.65
N TYR A 69 -10.17 -3.89 9.63
CA TYR A 69 -10.53 -4.23 11.01
C TYR A 69 -12.03 -4.64 11.11
N GLN A 70 -12.48 -5.28 12.22
CA GLN A 70 -11.81 -5.46 13.51
C GLN A 70 -10.88 -6.68 13.47
N TYR A 71 -9.77 -6.62 14.22
CA TYR A 71 -8.80 -7.71 14.29
C TYR A 71 -9.15 -8.66 15.44
N ASN A 72 -10.10 -9.54 15.17
CA ASN A 72 -10.56 -10.61 16.06
C ASN A 72 -11.11 -11.77 15.20
N TRP A 73 -11.52 -12.86 15.82
CA TRP A 73 -12.00 -14.05 15.10
C TRP A 73 -13.46 -13.97 14.61
N ASP A 74 -14.16 -12.85 14.84
CA ASP A 74 -15.46 -12.56 14.21
C ASP A 74 -15.29 -11.94 12.82
N ASN A 75 -14.10 -11.45 12.50
CA ASN A 75 -13.72 -10.98 11.19
C ASN A 75 -13.62 -12.16 10.21
N ALA A 76 -14.31 -12.10 9.07
CA ALA A 76 -14.45 -13.21 8.15
C ALA A 76 -13.08 -13.72 7.60
N MET A 77 -12.16 -12.82 7.29
CA MET A 77 -10.85 -13.19 6.71
C MET A 77 -9.87 -13.69 7.77
N SER A 78 -9.91 -13.12 8.99
CA SER A 78 -9.12 -13.67 10.10
C SER A 78 -9.60 -15.06 10.50
N ALA A 79 -10.90 -15.28 10.58
CA ALA A 79 -11.48 -16.59 10.88
C ALA A 79 -11.12 -17.63 9.81
N LYS A 80 -11.19 -17.26 8.53
CA LYS A 80 -10.82 -18.10 7.38
C LYS A 80 -9.37 -18.57 7.47
N ASN A 81 -8.45 -17.69 7.82
CA ASN A 81 -7.00 -17.95 7.81
C ASN A 81 -6.42 -18.25 9.20
N ARG A 82 -7.27 -18.46 10.22
CA ARG A 82 -6.87 -18.65 11.62
C ARG A 82 -5.84 -19.75 11.83
N ASP A 83 -5.99 -20.88 11.14
CA ASP A 83 -5.09 -22.02 11.31
C ASP A 83 -3.66 -21.75 10.86
N ALA A 84 -3.47 -20.86 9.88
CA ALA A 84 -2.16 -20.48 9.38
C ALA A 84 -1.32 -19.67 10.40
N VAL A 85 -1.98 -19.00 11.33
CA VAL A 85 -1.34 -18.10 12.31
C VAL A 85 -1.38 -18.62 13.75
N LYS A 86 -2.02 -19.78 14.01
CA LYS A 86 -2.29 -20.28 15.36
C LYS A 86 -1.06 -20.43 16.25
N ASP A 87 0.04 -20.84 15.66
CA ASP A 87 1.31 -21.13 16.35
C ASP A 87 2.25 -19.92 16.42
N LEU A 88 1.86 -18.76 15.89
CA LEU A 88 2.65 -17.54 16.00
C LEU A 88 2.69 -17.06 17.45
N PRO A 89 3.83 -16.50 17.92
CA PRO A 89 4.01 -16.07 19.31
C PRO A 89 3.42 -14.67 19.58
N TYR A 90 2.23 -14.38 19.09
CA TYR A 90 1.56 -13.10 19.18
C TYR A 90 0.22 -13.19 19.90
N SER A 91 -0.26 -12.05 20.40
CA SER A 91 -1.61 -11.88 20.93
C SER A 91 -2.68 -12.20 19.89
N GLU A 92 -3.92 -12.41 20.33
CA GLU A 92 -5.03 -12.73 19.43
C GLU A 92 -5.29 -11.62 18.40
N PRO A 93 -5.34 -10.31 18.75
CA PRO A 93 -5.55 -9.25 17.76
C PRO A 93 -4.43 -9.18 16.70
N VAL A 94 -3.16 -9.35 17.10
CA VAL A 94 -2.03 -9.35 16.16
C VAL A 94 -2.09 -10.58 15.23
N LYS A 95 -2.44 -11.76 15.75
CA LYS A 95 -2.68 -12.94 14.92
C LYS A 95 -3.83 -12.73 13.93
N ALA A 96 -4.93 -12.13 14.37
CA ALA A 96 -6.06 -11.83 13.52
C ALA A 96 -5.70 -10.82 12.42
N TYR A 97 -4.92 -9.79 12.73
CA TYR A 97 -4.37 -8.86 11.77
C TYR A 97 -3.53 -9.57 10.70
N ILE A 98 -2.60 -10.42 11.10
CA ILE A 98 -1.77 -11.20 10.16
C ILE A 98 -2.66 -12.10 9.30
N ALA A 99 -3.62 -12.79 9.91
CA ALA A 99 -4.54 -13.68 9.19
C ALA A 99 -5.39 -12.97 8.13
N CYS A 100 -5.85 -11.75 8.41
CA CYS A 100 -6.54 -10.91 7.42
C CYS A 100 -5.66 -10.60 6.21
N ASN A 101 -4.39 -10.24 6.45
CA ASN A 101 -3.46 -9.87 5.39
C ASN A 101 -2.96 -11.06 4.57
N LEU A 102 -3.03 -12.29 5.09
CA LEU A 102 -2.75 -13.50 4.31
C LEU A 102 -3.70 -13.67 3.11
N GLU A 103 -4.89 -13.11 3.17
CA GLU A 103 -5.84 -13.15 2.06
C GLU A 103 -5.32 -12.38 0.85
N LEU A 104 -4.67 -11.24 1.07
CA LEU A 104 -3.99 -10.49 0.00
C LEU A 104 -2.79 -11.27 -0.57
N GLU A 105 -2.04 -11.98 0.28
CA GLU A 105 -0.95 -12.84 -0.18
C GLU A 105 -1.46 -13.91 -1.15
N TYR A 106 -2.55 -14.60 -0.81
CA TYR A 106 -3.17 -15.59 -1.69
C TYR A 106 -3.72 -14.98 -2.98
N ALA A 107 -4.25 -13.78 -2.91
CA ALA A 107 -4.71 -13.05 -4.10
C ALA A 107 -3.55 -12.73 -5.05
N LEU A 108 -2.40 -12.30 -4.51
CA LEU A 108 -1.19 -12.01 -5.29
C LEU A 108 -0.56 -13.29 -5.85
N GLU A 109 -0.55 -14.38 -5.10
CA GLU A 109 -0.13 -15.69 -5.60
C GLU A 109 -0.99 -16.11 -6.79
N TYR A 110 -2.31 -16.02 -6.65
CA TYR A 110 -3.23 -16.33 -7.76
C TYR A 110 -2.99 -15.44 -8.97
N LEU A 111 -2.85 -14.11 -8.79
CA LEU A 111 -2.57 -13.17 -9.88
C LEU A 111 -1.27 -13.54 -10.62
N THR A 112 -0.19 -13.81 -9.88
CA THR A 112 1.10 -14.12 -10.50
C THR A 112 1.04 -15.43 -11.29
N GLN A 113 0.41 -16.48 -10.75
CA GLN A 113 0.19 -17.74 -11.47
C GLN A 113 -0.63 -17.53 -12.75
N ARG A 114 -1.64 -16.66 -12.73
CA ARG A 114 -2.46 -16.36 -13.91
C ARG A 114 -1.68 -15.57 -14.98
N LEU A 115 -0.84 -14.60 -14.57
CA LEU A 115 0.05 -13.85 -15.46
C LEU A 115 1.08 -14.76 -16.12
N GLU A 116 1.67 -15.71 -15.35
CA GLU A 116 2.58 -16.71 -15.87
C GLU A 116 1.90 -17.64 -16.89
N ALA A 117 0.73 -18.16 -16.55
CA ALA A 117 -0.03 -19.03 -17.44
C ALA A 117 -0.45 -18.34 -18.76
N ALA A 118 -0.69 -17.02 -18.71
CA ALA A 118 -0.98 -16.20 -19.88
C ALA A 118 0.28 -15.78 -20.68
N GLY A 119 1.49 -16.03 -20.16
CA GLY A 119 2.76 -15.67 -20.81
C GLY A 119 3.03 -14.16 -20.86
N ILE A 120 2.54 -13.41 -19.87
CA ILE A 120 2.69 -11.96 -19.76
C ILE A 120 3.30 -11.50 -18.42
N ALA A 121 3.69 -12.43 -17.55
CA ALA A 121 4.30 -12.11 -16.26
C ALA A 121 5.57 -11.26 -16.42
N ASP A 122 6.38 -11.54 -17.45
CA ASP A 122 7.60 -10.80 -17.78
C ASP A 122 7.37 -9.39 -18.35
N LYS A 123 6.11 -8.99 -18.53
CA LYS A 123 5.67 -7.70 -19.10
C LYS A 123 4.70 -6.95 -18.20
N THR A 124 4.45 -7.47 -17.00
CA THR A 124 3.47 -6.91 -16.06
C THR A 124 4.18 -6.43 -14.81
N CYS A 125 4.09 -5.14 -14.53
CA CYS A 125 4.53 -4.54 -13.28
C CYS A 125 3.41 -4.64 -12.25
N ILE A 126 3.73 -5.03 -11.01
CA ILE A 126 2.78 -5.06 -9.90
C ILE A 126 3.20 -4.03 -8.85
N VAL A 127 2.28 -3.14 -8.52
CA VAL A 127 2.52 -2.03 -7.58
C VAL A 127 1.60 -2.17 -6.39
N LEU A 128 2.16 -2.11 -5.18
CA LEU A 128 1.41 -2.19 -3.93
C LEU A 128 1.77 -1.02 -3.02
N THR A 129 0.77 -0.48 -2.38
CA THR A 129 0.89 0.50 -1.31
C THR A 129 -0.32 0.42 -0.40
N ASN A 130 -0.17 0.88 0.83
CA ASN A 130 -1.27 0.99 1.77
C ASN A 130 -2.01 2.32 1.54
N ASP A 131 -3.27 2.38 1.93
CA ASP A 131 -4.06 3.62 1.98
C ASP A 131 -3.93 4.33 3.34
N HIS A 132 -3.72 3.58 4.44
CA HIS A 132 -3.53 4.10 5.79
C HIS A 132 -2.85 3.05 6.69
N TYR A 133 -2.49 3.45 7.90
CA TYR A 133 -2.01 2.56 8.95
C TYR A 133 -3.17 1.70 9.54
N PRO A 134 -2.89 0.52 10.12
CA PRO A 134 -3.93 -0.35 10.69
C PRO A 134 -4.46 0.20 12.04
N TYR A 135 -5.28 1.23 11.99
CA TYR A 135 -5.83 1.95 13.16
C TYR A 135 -6.74 1.10 14.07
N GLY A 136 -7.00 -0.15 13.69
CA GLY A 136 -7.71 -1.11 14.54
C GLY A 136 -6.81 -1.83 15.56
N LEU A 137 -5.49 -1.64 15.50
CA LEU A 137 -4.54 -2.11 16.52
C LEU A 137 -4.31 -1.03 17.59
N THR A 138 -4.16 -1.45 18.83
CA THR A 138 -3.70 -0.58 19.92
C THR A 138 -2.20 -0.34 19.84
N GLU A 139 -1.69 0.64 20.61
CA GLU A 139 -0.26 0.92 20.67
C GLU A 139 0.55 -0.29 21.16
N ASP A 140 0.05 -1.02 22.16
CA ASP A 140 0.71 -2.23 22.66
C ASP A 140 0.78 -3.34 21.58
N GLU A 141 -0.26 -3.51 20.79
CA GLU A 141 -0.30 -4.47 19.66
C GLU A 141 0.63 -4.06 18.51
N TYR A 142 0.78 -2.75 18.26
CA TYR A 142 1.80 -2.24 17.34
C TYR A 142 3.21 -2.56 17.83
N ASN A 143 3.48 -2.28 19.10
CA ASN A 143 4.77 -2.55 19.72
C ASN A 143 5.09 -4.05 19.71
N GLU A 144 4.09 -4.89 19.98
CA GLU A 144 4.21 -6.34 19.90
C GLU A 144 4.58 -6.79 18.48
N LEU A 145 3.86 -6.29 17.46
CA LEU A 145 4.11 -6.63 16.05
C LEU A 145 5.49 -6.15 15.58
N ALA A 146 5.91 -4.98 16.00
CA ALA A 146 7.20 -4.39 15.66
C ALA A 146 8.37 -4.99 16.45
N GLY A 147 8.10 -5.68 17.58
CA GLY A 147 9.12 -6.20 18.50
C GLY A 147 9.89 -5.11 19.25
N GLN A 148 9.37 -3.88 19.27
CA GLN A 148 9.95 -2.71 19.94
C GLN A 148 8.89 -1.65 20.20
N THR A 149 9.19 -0.71 21.12
CA THR A 149 8.34 0.47 21.29
C THR A 149 8.52 1.42 20.12
N LEU A 150 7.42 1.76 19.46
CA LEU A 150 7.39 2.66 18.31
C LEU A 150 7.15 4.12 18.75
N ASP A 151 7.74 5.04 18.00
CA ASP A 151 7.39 6.46 18.05
C ASP A 151 6.01 6.64 17.37
N THR A 152 4.98 6.91 18.16
CA THR A 152 3.61 7.05 17.68
C THR A 152 3.36 8.33 16.88
N THR A 153 4.28 9.30 16.91
CA THR A 153 4.20 10.50 16.07
C THR A 153 4.51 10.20 14.61
N PHE A 154 5.54 9.38 14.35
CA PHE A 154 6.03 9.12 13.00
C PHE A 154 5.93 7.64 12.61
N GLU A 155 6.46 6.73 13.41
CA GLU A 155 6.64 5.33 13.02
C GLU A 155 5.32 4.57 12.77
N LYS A 156 4.23 4.95 13.43
CA LYS A 156 2.92 4.34 13.15
C LYS A 156 2.41 4.59 11.74
N TYR A 157 2.89 5.64 11.07
CA TYR A 157 2.52 5.98 9.68
C TYR A 157 3.47 5.37 8.66
N ARG A 158 4.54 4.70 9.14
CA ARG A 158 5.48 4.02 8.27
C ARG A 158 4.77 2.91 7.50
N ASN A 159 4.97 2.90 6.19
CA ASN A 159 4.24 2.08 5.22
C ASN A 159 5.21 1.64 4.12
N SER A 160 4.78 0.77 3.26
CA SER A 160 5.59 0.25 2.17
C SER A 160 5.02 0.66 0.83
N PHE A 161 5.89 1.10 -0.06
CA PHE A 161 5.64 1.16 -1.49
C PHE A 161 6.49 0.08 -2.15
N ILE A 162 5.85 -0.91 -2.75
CA ILE A 162 6.50 -2.03 -3.43
C ILE A 162 6.17 -1.94 -4.91
N CYS A 163 7.20 -1.94 -5.75
CA CYS A 163 7.07 -1.97 -7.19
C CYS A 163 7.82 -3.19 -7.73
N TYR A 164 7.09 -4.25 -8.04
CA TYR A 164 7.65 -5.43 -8.69
C TYR A 164 7.75 -5.17 -10.19
N VAL A 165 8.98 -5.12 -10.69
CA VAL A 165 9.31 -4.95 -12.11
C VAL A 165 9.98 -6.23 -12.59
N PRO A 166 9.37 -6.97 -13.55
CA PRO A 166 9.95 -8.20 -14.05
C PRO A 166 11.31 -7.96 -14.71
N GLY A 167 12.21 -8.92 -14.54
CA GLY A 167 13.54 -8.88 -15.17
C GLY A 167 14.59 -8.06 -14.44
N LEU A 168 14.28 -7.44 -13.30
CA LEU A 168 15.29 -6.88 -12.42
C LEU A 168 16.15 -7.99 -11.82
N SER A 169 17.49 -7.88 -11.97
CA SER A 169 18.44 -8.86 -11.43
C SER A 169 18.71 -8.66 -9.93
N GLU A 170 18.47 -7.46 -9.42
CA GLU A 170 18.73 -7.09 -8.03
C GLU A 170 17.59 -6.20 -7.50
N ASN A 171 17.29 -6.34 -6.22
CA ASN A 171 16.33 -5.47 -5.55
C ASN A 171 16.92 -4.07 -5.37
N ILE A 172 16.14 -3.05 -5.70
CA ILE A 172 16.45 -1.66 -5.41
C ILE A 172 15.74 -1.30 -4.11
N VAL A 173 16.50 -0.92 -3.08
CA VAL A 173 15.95 -0.42 -1.82
C VAL A 173 16.16 1.09 -1.80
N VAL A 174 15.07 1.84 -1.72
CA VAL A 174 15.09 3.29 -1.54
C VAL A 174 14.99 3.57 -0.04
N ASP A 175 16.07 4.10 0.53
CA ASP A 175 16.21 4.41 1.96
C ASP A 175 16.02 5.92 2.23
N GLU A 176 15.18 6.56 1.45
CA GLU A 176 14.77 7.94 1.63
C GLU A 176 13.32 8.01 2.12
N TYR A 177 12.97 9.06 2.87
CA TYR A 177 11.59 9.27 3.26
C TYR A 177 10.77 9.70 2.04
N CYS A 178 9.72 8.96 1.76
CA CYS A 178 8.80 9.20 0.66
C CYS A 178 7.36 9.22 1.17
N SER A 179 6.46 9.79 0.41
CA SER A 179 5.03 9.83 0.71
C SER A 179 4.21 9.20 -0.41
N THR A 180 2.92 9.02 -0.19
CA THR A 180 2.01 8.53 -1.25
C THR A 180 1.92 9.47 -2.45
N ALA A 181 2.26 10.75 -2.28
CA ALA A 181 2.34 11.72 -3.38
C ALA A 181 3.45 11.39 -4.39
N ASP A 182 4.49 10.68 -3.95
CA ASP A 182 5.66 10.33 -4.76
C ASP A 182 5.43 9.11 -5.67
N ILE A 183 4.37 8.33 -5.42
CA ILE A 183 4.05 7.12 -6.20
C ILE A 183 3.77 7.46 -7.65
N LEU A 184 2.90 8.43 -7.91
CA LEU A 184 2.50 8.77 -9.27
C LEU A 184 3.66 9.28 -10.13
N PRO A 185 4.46 10.29 -9.72
CA PRO A 185 5.63 10.72 -10.52
C PRO A 185 6.65 9.61 -10.72
N THR A 186 6.86 8.73 -9.72
CA THR A 186 7.73 7.56 -9.86
C THR A 186 7.25 6.63 -10.96
N LEU A 187 5.97 6.27 -10.96
CA LEU A 187 5.41 5.38 -11.97
C LEU A 187 5.40 6.03 -13.37
N LEU A 188 5.08 7.32 -13.47
CA LEU A 188 5.11 8.02 -14.76
C LEU A 188 6.52 8.00 -15.38
N ASN A 189 7.55 8.26 -14.58
CA ASN A 189 8.94 8.16 -15.04
C ASN A 189 9.34 6.72 -15.37
N LEU A 190 8.99 5.75 -14.54
CA LEU A 190 9.30 4.34 -14.75
C LEU A 190 8.70 3.81 -16.06
N PHE A 191 7.49 4.24 -16.40
CA PHE A 191 6.81 3.86 -17.64
C PHE A 191 7.13 4.79 -18.83
N GLY A 192 7.98 5.80 -18.66
CA GLY A 192 8.36 6.76 -19.71
C GLY A 192 7.18 7.60 -20.20
N VAL A 193 6.23 7.91 -19.34
CA VAL A 193 5.07 8.75 -19.67
C VAL A 193 5.43 10.21 -19.51
N ASP A 194 5.26 11.01 -20.56
CA ASP A 194 5.46 12.46 -20.49
C ASP A 194 4.40 13.13 -19.61
N PHE A 195 4.84 13.94 -18.66
CA PHE A 195 3.95 14.71 -17.78
C PHE A 195 4.59 16.04 -17.34
N ASP A 196 3.76 16.98 -16.92
CA ASP A 196 4.23 18.22 -16.31
C ASP A 196 4.40 18.05 -14.80
N SER A 197 5.64 17.87 -14.35
CA SER A 197 5.98 17.65 -12.94
C SER A 197 5.52 18.79 -12.01
N ARG A 198 5.32 20.01 -12.54
CA ARG A 198 4.82 21.14 -11.75
C ARG A 198 3.37 20.98 -11.28
N LEU A 199 2.65 20.01 -11.85
CA LEU A 199 1.27 19.68 -11.47
C LEU A 199 1.19 18.59 -10.40
N LEU A 200 2.32 18.01 -9.99
CA LEU A 200 2.40 16.96 -8.98
C LEU A 200 3.11 17.49 -7.72
N ALA A 201 2.57 17.16 -6.57
CA ALA A 201 3.16 17.53 -5.28
C ALA A 201 4.36 16.65 -4.89
N GLY A 202 4.40 15.42 -5.38
CA GLY A 202 5.46 14.44 -5.09
C GLY A 202 6.60 14.48 -6.10
N THR A 203 7.64 13.72 -5.80
CA THR A 203 8.84 13.55 -6.61
C THR A 203 9.05 12.07 -6.95
N ASP A 204 9.83 11.77 -7.99
CA ASP A 204 10.25 10.41 -8.29
C ASP A 204 11.17 9.88 -7.17
N VAL A 205 10.79 8.80 -6.49
CA VAL A 205 11.57 8.20 -5.39
C VAL A 205 12.95 7.69 -5.82
N LEU A 206 13.17 7.49 -7.11
CA LEU A 206 14.44 7.07 -7.69
C LEU A 206 15.33 8.26 -8.09
N SER A 207 14.84 9.48 -7.96
CA SER A 207 15.60 10.69 -8.26
C SER A 207 16.64 10.99 -7.19
N THR A 208 17.61 11.82 -7.54
CA THR A 208 18.61 12.36 -6.61
C THR A 208 18.18 13.66 -5.95
N GLY A 209 16.91 14.02 -6.08
CA GLY A 209 16.32 15.22 -5.50
C GLY A 209 16.16 15.15 -3.98
N ILE A 210 15.57 16.19 -3.42
CA ILE A 210 15.18 16.23 -2.02
C ILE A 210 13.93 15.35 -1.82
N HIS A 211 14.00 14.45 -0.86
CA HIS A 211 12.91 13.59 -0.47
C HIS A 211 12.38 13.96 0.91
N MET A 212 11.07 14.08 1.03
CA MET A 212 10.39 14.48 2.25
C MET A 212 9.03 13.82 2.36
N ALA A 213 8.73 13.21 3.50
CA ALA A 213 7.39 12.72 3.82
C ALA A 213 6.68 13.73 4.73
N VAL A 214 5.58 14.28 4.27
CA VAL A 214 4.77 15.25 5.02
C VAL A 214 3.50 14.57 5.54
N LEU A 215 3.25 14.70 6.85
CA LEU A 215 2.07 14.18 7.52
C LEU A 215 0.91 15.20 7.50
N SER A 216 -0.29 14.72 7.79
CA SER A 216 -1.51 15.54 7.74
C SER A 216 -1.55 16.70 8.75
N ASP A 217 -0.82 16.57 9.86
CA ASP A 217 -0.65 17.59 10.91
C ASP A 217 0.44 18.62 10.58
N LYS A 218 1.07 18.52 9.41
CA LYS A 218 2.21 19.30 8.93
C LYS A 218 3.55 18.91 9.56
N SER A 219 3.62 17.86 10.35
CA SER A 219 4.88 17.21 10.70
C SER A 219 5.52 16.63 9.44
N PHE A 220 6.84 16.56 9.40
CA PHE A 220 7.53 15.97 8.25
C PHE A 220 8.83 15.28 8.61
N LEU A 221 9.22 14.39 7.73
CA LEU A 221 10.43 13.57 7.82
C LEU A 221 11.31 13.80 6.59
N THR A 222 12.59 14.00 6.84
CA THR A 222 13.65 14.02 5.84
C THR A 222 14.78 13.11 6.32
N LYS A 223 15.72 12.77 5.47
CA LYS A 223 16.84 11.91 5.86
C LYS A 223 17.68 12.50 7.01
N PRO A 224 18.05 13.80 7.00
CA PRO A 224 18.84 14.37 8.10
C PRO A 224 18.04 14.77 9.33
N PHE A 225 16.76 15.14 9.20
CA PHE A 225 15.99 15.65 10.33
C PHE A 225 14.48 15.39 10.21
N ARG A 226 13.79 15.57 11.32
CA ARG A 226 12.33 15.53 11.43
C ARG A 226 11.80 16.74 12.17
N TYR A 227 10.60 17.15 11.81
CA TYR A 227 9.85 18.23 12.46
C TYR A 227 8.51 17.70 12.95
N ASP A 228 8.25 17.92 14.24
CA ASP A 228 6.98 17.59 14.90
C ASP A 228 6.20 18.88 15.12
N ALA A 229 5.11 19.07 14.40
CA ALA A 229 4.27 20.26 14.49
C ALA A 229 3.56 20.41 15.84
N GLY A 230 3.45 19.34 16.64
CA GLY A 230 2.85 19.37 17.98
C GLY A 230 3.80 19.89 19.05
N SER A 231 5.10 19.66 18.90
CA SER A 231 6.16 20.09 19.83
C SER A 231 7.10 21.18 19.27
N GLU A 232 7.00 21.46 17.98
CA GLU A 232 7.76 22.46 17.21
C GLU A 232 9.29 22.29 17.14
N PRO A 233 9.97 21.30 17.74
CA PRO A 233 11.40 21.19 17.56
C PRO A 233 11.75 20.50 16.24
N VAL A 234 12.78 21.01 15.58
CA VAL A 234 13.51 20.26 14.56
C VAL A 234 14.53 19.37 15.27
N THR A 235 14.46 18.08 15.02
CA THR A 235 15.37 17.10 15.66
C THR A 235 16.04 16.23 14.61
N PRO A 236 17.24 15.67 14.88
CA PRO A 236 17.86 14.69 13.99
C PRO A 236 16.91 13.53 13.71
N ALA A 237 16.85 13.08 12.46
CA ALA A 237 16.00 11.95 12.07
C ALA A 237 16.46 10.63 12.71
N HIS A 238 17.76 10.49 12.97
CA HIS A 238 18.38 9.36 13.64
C HIS A 238 19.64 9.80 14.41
N ALA A 239 20.15 8.93 15.29
CA ALA A 239 21.23 9.27 16.23
C ALA A 239 22.52 9.80 15.59
N ASP A 240 22.83 9.37 14.37
CA ASP A 240 24.03 9.77 13.64
C ASP A 240 23.81 10.98 12.72
N ALA A 241 22.59 11.49 12.62
CA ALA A 241 22.27 12.65 11.79
C ALA A 241 22.75 13.95 12.48
N SER A 242 23.30 14.86 11.68
CA SER A 242 23.65 16.22 12.12
C SER A 242 22.79 17.23 11.37
N ILE A 243 22.34 18.26 12.10
CA ILE A 243 21.58 19.36 11.54
C ILE A 243 22.48 20.58 11.55
N SER A 244 22.73 21.16 10.38
CA SER A 244 23.40 22.44 10.22
C SER A 244 22.45 23.44 9.58
N ASP A 245 22.77 24.74 9.67
CA ASP A 245 21.99 25.79 9.02
C ASP A 245 21.93 25.55 7.50
N GLU A 246 23.05 25.10 6.88
CA GLU A 246 23.11 24.73 5.47
C GLU A 246 22.17 23.56 5.13
N THR A 247 22.08 22.57 6.04
CA THR A 247 21.13 21.45 5.90
C THR A 247 19.68 21.94 5.92
N LEU A 248 19.34 22.85 6.85
CA LEU A 248 18.00 23.42 6.94
C LEU A 248 17.64 24.30 5.75
N GLU A 249 18.60 25.05 5.21
CA GLU A 249 18.38 25.90 4.04
C GLU A 249 18.18 25.10 2.74
N ALA A 250 18.61 23.84 2.70
CA ALA A 250 18.46 22.97 1.53
C ALA A 250 17.04 22.41 1.36
N TYR A 251 16.24 22.38 2.45
CA TYR A 251 14.86 21.89 2.48
C TYR A 251 13.84 23.02 2.59
#